data_f6d4cc3d1c28e2c81075e37fe25bbbd9
#
_entry.id   f6d4cc3d1c28e2c81075e37fe25bbbd9
#
_cell.length_a   1.000
_cell.length_b   1.000
_cell.length_c   1.000
_cell.angle_alpha   90.00
_cell.angle_beta   90.00
_cell.angle_gamma   90.00
#
_symmetry.space_group_name_H-M   'P 1'
#
loop_
_entity.id
_entity.type
_entity.pdbx_description
1 polymer ?
#
loop_
_entity_poly.entity_id
_entity_poly.type
_entity_poly.pdbx_seq_one_letter_code
_entity_poly.pdbx_strand_id
1 'polypeptide(L)'
;MSIAGRPVAGRLRARVPALTTRVVARLLSDLPVYAELPHEEIAGDIADIVQHNLRLFADVLEHRRGATDDELAQQRDSAAQRAEEGVPLDAILAAYQVGVAMCWEETAQDAGPGDLPAVLEIMDRILVLQQQLTSAVSGAYLEARKILDSQEHGGRHALMAALLTGEDLDGFTRRTGLRPAARYLTMTLALAPHPDETGQGAGAVPGPVTGAVPGPGAGVAARRKIRRIRTALDRFAGTPALTALDASGGTVLLPVAEPPPWNGPGGLCDLIAEATRAAGVPVTAAAETAQPAGVPAAVARNGEIVDLVARTGRAPGLYRLADVLLEYQLSRPSEALRGLAGLLNPLEAKPELLHTLETYLGHGLDRRAAAAALHVHPNTVDYRIRRIDRLTGLSPARPADLQHLSAALVARRTV
;
A
#
# COMPACT_ATOMS: atom_id res chain seq x y z
N MET A 1 13.91 5.44 52.57
CA MET A 1 13.41 6.84 52.53
C MET A 1 12.32 7.03 53.54
N SER A 2 12.31 8.16 54.26
CA SER A 2 11.28 8.46 55.27
C SER A 2 10.77 9.88 55.07
N ILE A 3 9.46 10.09 55.23
CA ILE A 3 8.78 11.40 55.20
C ILE A 3 8.02 11.52 56.52
N ALA A 4 8.11 12.66 57.19
CA ALA A 4 7.58 12.90 58.52
C ALA A 4 8.00 11.83 59.56
N GLY A 5 9.26 11.36 59.46
CA GLY A 5 9.83 10.33 60.35
C GLY A 5 9.30 8.90 60.13
N ARG A 6 8.50 8.63 59.08
CA ARG A 6 7.92 7.32 58.79
C ARG A 6 8.45 6.74 57.49
N PRO A 7 8.78 5.42 57.41
CA PRO A 7 9.21 4.77 56.18
C PRO A 7 8.12 4.84 55.08
N VAL A 8 8.47 5.39 53.88
CA VAL A 8 7.51 5.60 52.79
C VAL A 8 7.05 4.28 52.19
N ALA A 9 8.00 3.34 51.91
CA ALA A 9 7.69 2.04 51.30
C ALA A 9 6.71 1.20 52.13
N GLY A 10 6.94 1.11 53.47
CA GLY A 10 6.04 0.38 54.36
C GLY A 10 4.62 0.97 54.43
N ARG A 11 4.52 2.31 54.41
CA ARG A 11 3.24 3.01 54.39
C ARG A 11 2.49 2.76 53.09
N LEU A 12 3.20 2.82 51.93
CA LEU A 12 2.62 2.57 50.62
C LEU A 12 2.10 1.13 50.53
N ARG A 13 2.89 0.11 50.95
CA ARG A 13 2.46 -1.30 50.97
C ARG A 13 1.19 -1.53 51.75
N ALA A 14 1.06 -0.91 52.94
CA ALA A 14 -0.13 -1.03 53.75
C ALA A 14 -1.39 -0.46 53.08
N ARG A 15 -1.22 0.47 52.13
CA ARG A 15 -2.32 1.15 51.43
C ARG A 15 -2.60 0.61 50.04
N VAL A 16 -1.82 -0.37 49.55
CA VAL A 16 -1.99 -0.95 48.20
C VAL A 16 -3.44 -1.31 47.88
N PRO A 17 -4.21 -2.04 48.72
CA PRO A 17 -5.59 -2.39 48.36
C PRO A 17 -6.50 -1.16 48.16
N ALA A 18 -6.40 -0.18 49.04
CA ALA A 18 -7.21 1.06 48.95
C ALA A 18 -6.79 1.92 47.75
N LEU A 19 -5.49 1.99 47.47
CA LEU A 19 -4.96 2.69 46.28
C LEU A 19 -5.36 1.99 45.01
N THR A 20 -5.33 0.66 44.92
CA THR A 20 -5.80 -0.09 43.75
C THR A 20 -7.23 0.31 43.39
N THR A 21 -8.15 0.31 44.35
CA THR A 21 -9.55 0.70 44.13
C THR A 21 -9.65 2.15 43.63
N ARG A 22 -8.88 3.07 44.18
CA ARG A 22 -8.86 4.47 43.76
C ARG A 22 -8.28 4.66 42.35
N VAL A 23 -7.18 3.96 42.04
CA VAL A 23 -6.56 4.01 40.72
C VAL A 23 -7.53 3.47 39.68
N VAL A 24 -8.14 2.30 39.89
CA VAL A 24 -9.12 1.70 38.96
C VAL A 24 -10.31 2.66 38.75
N ALA A 25 -10.86 3.22 39.82
CA ALA A 25 -11.95 4.20 39.69
C ALA A 25 -11.54 5.42 38.86
N ARG A 26 -10.30 5.90 39.04
CA ARG A 26 -9.74 7.01 38.27
C ARG A 26 -9.52 6.66 36.79
N LEU A 27 -9.03 5.45 36.49
CA LEU A 27 -8.89 4.96 35.10
C LEU A 27 -10.23 4.94 34.37
N LEU A 28 -11.28 4.45 35.02
CA LEU A 28 -12.63 4.39 34.44
C LEU A 28 -13.26 5.77 34.23
N SER A 29 -12.90 6.76 35.08
CA SER A 29 -13.43 8.13 34.91
C SER A 29 -12.68 8.94 33.86
N ASP A 30 -11.36 8.78 33.76
CA ASP A 30 -10.50 9.66 32.98
C ASP A 30 -10.18 9.10 31.57
N LEU A 31 -10.31 7.76 31.38
CA LEU A 31 -9.94 7.07 30.15
C LEU A 31 -11.16 6.31 29.58
N PRO A 32 -11.87 6.88 28.60
CA PRO A 32 -13.10 6.27 28.04
C PRO A 32 -12.90 4.83 27.55
N VAL A 33 -11.75 4.50 26.96
CA VAL A 33 -11.43 3.15 26.48
C VAL A 33 -11.51 2.10 27.59
N TYR A 34 -11.12 2.46 28.83
CA TYR A 34 -11.20 1.54 29.97
C TYR A 34 -12.63 1.37 30.49
N ALA A 35 -13.48 2.37 30.29
CA ALA A 35 -14.91 2.28 30.68
C ALA A 35 -15.72 1.36 29.75
N GLU A 36 -15.22 1.10 28.53
CA GLU A 36 -15.83 0.20 27.54
C GLU A 36 -15.42 -1.27 27.71
N LEU A 37 -14.43 -1.57 28.56
CA LEU A 37 -13.96 -2.93 28.78
C LEU A 37 -14.96 -3.75 29.62
N PRO A 38 -15.01 -5.09 29.44
CA PRO A 38 -15.86 -5.97 30.23
C PRO A 38 -15.57 -5.87 31.74
N HIS A 39 -16.61 -5.96 32.58
CA HIS A 39 -16.46 -5.87 34.01
C HIS A 39 -15.52 -6.92 34.64
N GLU A 40 -15.45 -8.12 34.03
CA GLU A 40 -14.55 -9.19 34.46
C GLU A 40 -13.08 -8.81 34.28
N GLU A 41 -12.73 -8.14 33.17
CA GLU A 41 -11.37 -7.64 32.91
C GLU A 41 -10.99 -6.50 33.87
N ILE A 42 -11.95 -5.61 34.17
CA ILE A 42 -11.70 -4.47 35.08
C ILE A 42 -11.46 -4.96 36.53
N ALA A 43 -12.28 -5.91 36.99
CA ALA A 43 -12.19 -6.45 38.33
C ALA A 43 -11.05 -7.46 38.54
N GLY A 44 -10.60 -8.11 37.43
CA GLY A 44 -9.49 -9.07 37.44
C GLY A 44 -8.20 -8.41 36.95
N ASP A 45 -7.90 -8.54 35.67
CA ASP A 45 -6.59 -8.22 35.08
C ASP A 45 -6.10 -6.80 35.31
N ILE A 46 -7.02 -5.81 35.24
CA ILE A 46 -6.65 -4.40 35.46
C ILE A 46 -6.35 -4.15 36.96
N ALA A 47 -7.17 -4.68 37.84
CA ALA A 47 -6.93 -4.53 39.28
C ALA A 47 -5.63 -5.23 39.69
N ASP A 48 -5.34 -6.41 39.14
CA ASP A 48 -4.13 -7.18 39.45
C ASP A 48 -2.88 -6.47 38.98
N ILE A 49 -2.85 -5.95 37.72
CA ILE A 49 -1.71 -5.21 37.20
C ILE A 49 -1.48 -3.89 37.99
N VAL A 50 -2.55 -3.18 38.35
CA VAL A 50 -2.47 -1.98 39.20
C VAL A 50 -1.89 -2.33 40.55
N GLN A 51 -2.36 -3.39 41.19
CA GLN A 51 -1.87 -3.84 42.47
C GLN A 51 -0.39 -4.24 42.42
N HIS A 52 0.01 -4.95 41.35
CA HIS A 52 1.40 -5.32 41.10
C HIS A 52 2.29 -4.08 40.94
N ASN A 53 1.87 -3.09 40.14
CA ASN A 53 2.60 -1.86 39.92
C ASN A 53 2.79 -1.04 41.21
N LEU A 54 1.77 -0.99 42.08
CA LEU A 54 1.86 -0.31 43.39
C LEU A 54 2.85 -0.99 44.32
N ARG A 55 2.92 -2.33 44.30
CA ARG A 55 3.93 -3.10 45.06
C ARG A 55 5.33 -2.88 44.51
N LEU A 56 5.49 -2.97 43.18
CA LEU A 56 6.77 -2.70 42.49
C LEU A 56 7.29 -1.30 42.85
N PHE A 57 6.40 -0.31 42.85
CA PHE A 57 6.78 1.04 43.24
C PHE A 57 7.29 1.10 44.70
N ALA A 58 6.62 0.43 45.65
CA ALA A 58 7.08 0.33 47.02
C ALA A 58 8.45 -0.36 47.14
N ASP A 59 8.69 -1.41 46.36
CA ASP A 59 9.95 -2.17 46.28
C ASP A 59 11.11 -1.33 45.76
N VAL A 60 10.88 -0.57 44.69
CA VAL A 60 11.84 0.40 44.12
C VAL A 60 12.25 1.44 45.16
N LEU A 61 11.28 1.98 45.92
CA LEU A 61 11.57 2.94 46.99
C LEU A 61 12.33 2.33 48.18
N GLU A 62 12.02 1.10 48.54
CA GLU A 62 12.69 0.40 49.65
C GLU A 62 14.13 0.08 49.34
N HIS A 63 14.37 -0.53 48.17
CA HIS A 63 15.69 -0.99 47.76
C HIS A 63 16.53 0.11 47.10
N ARG A 64 15.99 1.30 46.89
CA ARG A 64 16.65 2.45 46.27
C ARG A 64 17.32 2.12 44.93
N ARG A 65 16.67 1.27 44.13
CA ARG A 65 17.14 0.84 42.78
C ARG A 65 16.03 0.97 41.77
N GLY A 66 16.34 0.86 40.49
CA GLY A 66 15.35 0.67 39.43
C GLY A 66 14.72 -0.73 39.46
N ALA A 67 13.63 -0.92 38.76
CA ALA A 67 13.03 -2.23 38.53
C ALA A 67 13.95 -3.12 37.68
N THR A 68 13.96 -4.41 37.95
CA THR A 68 14.66 -5.41 37.12
C THR A 68 13.77 -5.85 35.95
N ASP A 69 14.37 -6.51 34.95
CA ASP A 69 13.63 -7.03 33.80
C ASP A 69 12.58 -8.09 34.21
N ASP A 70 12.87 -8.93 35.22
CA ASP A 70 11.93 -9.92 35.72
C ASP A 70 10.75 -9.25 36.43
N GLU A 71 11.00 -8.17 37.18
CA GLU A 71 9.96 -7.40 37.87
C GLU A 71 9.03 -6.65 36.87
N LEU A 72 9.48 -6.43 35.65
CA LEU A 72 8.70 -5.81 34.55
C LEU A 72 8.03 -6.84 33.62
N ALA A 73 8.16 -8.14 33.90
CA ALA A 73 7.61 -9.18 33.03
C ALA A 73 6.08 -9.07 32.91
N GLN A 74 5.38 -8.93 34.03
CA GLN A 74 3.91 -8.84 34.05
C GLN A 74 3.38 -7.62 33.29
N GLN A 75 4.10 -6.50 33.31
CA GLN A 75 3.74 -5.30 32.53
C GLN A 75 3.92 -5.52 31.02
N ARG A 76 4.96 -6.26 30.63
CA ARG A 76 5.15 -6.66 29.22
C ARG A 76 4.04 -7.59 28.75
N ASP A 77 3.70 -8.62 29.54
CA ASP A 77 2.63 -9.56 29.22
C ASP A 77 1.28 -8.86 29.11
N SER A 78 0.94 -8.00 30.09
CA SER A 78 -0.27 -7.18 30.06
C SER A 78 -0.32 -6.27 28.82
N ALA A 79 0.80 -5.64 28.44
CA ALA A 79 0.84 -4.77 27.26
C ALA A 79 0.68 -5.55 25.95
N ALA A 80 1.26 -6.74 25.85
CA ALA A 80 1.08 -7.63 24.70
C ALA A 80 -0.40 -8.07 24.57
N GLN A 81 -1.03 -8.49 25.67
CA GLN A 81 -2.44 -8.85 25.70
C GLN A 81 -3.33 -7.69 25.25
N ARG A 82 -3.11 -6.47 25.79
CA ARG A 82 -3.87 -5.28 25.38
C ARG A 82 -3.67 -4.90 23.91
N ALA A 83 -2.50 -5.19 23.35
CA ALA A 83 -2.27 -5.03 21.89
C ALA A 83 -3.14 -5.99 21.08
N GLU A 84 -3.31 -7.24 21.51
CA GLU A 84 -4.19 -8.24 20.90
C GLU A 84 -5.67 -7.85 21.00
N GLU A 85 -6.07 -7.28 22.12
CA GLU A 85 -7.43 -6.77 22.37
C GLU A 85 -7.73 -5.46 21.62
N GLY A 86 -6.73 -4.86 20.96
CA GLY A 86 -6.89 -3.62 20.19
C GLY A 86 -6.94 -2.34 21.02
N VAL A 87 -6.57 -2.40 22.30
CA VAL A 87 -6.47 -1.20 23.18
C VAL A 87 -5.34 -0.30 22.65
N PRO A 88 -5.58 1.02 22.42
CA PRO A 88 -4.56 1.92 21.92
C PRO A 88 -3.39 2.09 22.90
N LEU A 89 -2.15 2.16 22.37
CA LEU A 89 -0.94 2.31 23.19
C LEU A 89 -0.93 3.57 24.05
N ASP A 90 -1.45 4.67 23.54
CA ASP A 90 -1.56 5.94 24.27
C ASP A 90 -2.49 5.83 25.47
N ALA A 91 -3.60 5.09 25.38
CA ALA A 91 -4.48 4.81 26.50
C ALA A 91 -3.78 3.96 27.58
N ILE A 92 -2.98 2.96 27.18
CA ILE A 92 -2.21 2.14 28.11
C ILE A 92 -1.16 3.01 28.84
N LEU A 93 -0.40 3.83 28.12
CA LEU A 93 0.60 4.72 28.70
C LEU A 93 -0.05 5.77 29.63
N ALA A 94 -1.21 6.30 29.26
CA ALA A 94 -1.97 7.20 30.13
C ALA A 94 -2.40 6.52 31.43
N ALA A 95 -2.81 5.24 31.39
CA ALA A 95 -3.15 4.48 32.57
C ALA A 95 -1.96 4.33 33.54
N TYR A 96 -0.76 4.04 33.03
CA TYR A 96 0.45 4.01 33.85
C TYR A 96 0.77 5.38 34.45
N GLN A 97 0.58 6.48 33.70
CA GLN A 97 0.78 7.84 34.21
C GLN A 97 -0.18 8.18 35.35
N VAL A 98 -1.46 7.79 35.27
CA VAL A 98 -2.44 7.94 36.36
C VAL A 98 -1.97 7.19 37.58
N GLY A 99 -1.53 5.94 37.45
CA GLY A 99 -1.01 5.15 38.56
C GLY A 99 0.20 5.79 39.24
N VAL A 100 1.16 6.27 38.48
CA VAL A 100 2.37 6.95 38.97
C VAL A 100 2.02 8.27 39.68
N ALA A 101 1.12 9.09 39.12
CA ALA A 101 0.68 10.33 39.74
C ALA A 101 0.02 10.07 41.12
N MET A 102 -0.85 9.08 41.19
CA MET A 102 -1.50 8.72 42.45
C MET A 102 -0.53 8.15 43.49
N CYS A 103 0.50 7.40 43.08
CA CYS A 103 1.59 6.98 43.94
C CYS A 103 2.37 8.20 44.49
N TRP A 104 2.67 9.16 43.62
CA TRP A 104 3.33 10.40 44.04
C TRP A 104 2.51 11.18 45.08
N GLU A 105 1.22 11.42 44.78
CA GLU A 105 0.33 12.11 45.74
C GLU A 105 0.31 11.43 47.11
N GLU A 106 0.19 10.09 47.13
CA GLU A 106 0.16 9.32 48.36
C GLU A 106 1.48 9.36 49.16
N THR A 107 2.62 9.41 48.44
CA THR A 107 3.93 9.45 49.08
C THR A 107 4.30 10.84 49.59
N ALA A 108 3.88 11.90 48.90
CA ALA A 108 4.27 13.28 49.17
C ALA A 108 3.31 14.05 50.10
N GLN A 109 2.07 13.54 50.35
CA GLN A 109 1.02 14.29 51.07
C GLN A 109 1.38 14.82 52.46
N ASP A 110 2.28 14.14 53.19
CA ASP A 110 2.67 14.51 54.56
C ASP A 110 4.08 15.15 54.60
N ALA A 111 4.66 15.53 53.46
CA ALA A 111 6.01 16.07 53.41
C ALA A 111 6.08 17.50 53.97
N GLY A 112 7.00 17.72 54.92
CA GLY A 112 7.31 19.03 55.47
C GLY A 112 8.61 19.64 54.89
N PRO A 113 8.94 20.87 55.26
CA PRO A 113 10.15 21.56 54.74
C PRO A 113 11.46 20.80 54.95
N GLY A 114 11.55 19.99 56.05
CA GLY A 114 12.71 19.18 56.36
C GLY A 114 12.85 17.92 55.52
N ASP A 115 11.81 17.51 54.79
CA ASP A 115 11.79 16.26 54.02
C ASP A 115 12.22 16.45 52.57
N LEU A 116 12.61 17.66 52.15
CA LEU A 116 12.98 17.98 50.76
C LEU A 116 14.00 17.01 50.15
N PRO A 117 15.08 16.60 50.81
CA PRO A 117 16.01 15.62 50.22
C PRO A 117 15.35 14.26 49.96
N ALA A 118 14.48 13.79 50.82
CA ALA A 118 13.75 12.52 50.62
C ALA A 118 12.73 12.64 49.49
N VAL A 119 12.04 13.78 49.37
CA VAL A 119 11.09 14.07 48.29
C VAL A 119 11.80 14.06 46.93
N LEU A 120 12.99 14.70 46.81
CA LEU A 120 13.76 14.71 45.58
C LEU A 120 14.26 13.29 45.21
N GLU A 121 14.70 12.49 46.18
CA GLU A 121 15.11 11.10 45.96
C GLU A 121 13.93 10.23 45.50
N ILE A 122 12.74 10.40 46.09
CA ILE A 122 11.52 9.71 45.67
C ILE A 122 11.17 10.09 44.21
N MET A 123 11.23 11.38 43.87
CA MET A 123 10.93 11.85 42.55
C MET A 123 11.90 11.25 41.50
N ASP A 124 13.20 11.20 41.80
CA ASP A 124 14.20 10.57 40.92
C ASP A 124 13.83 9.10 40.68
N ARG A 125 13.47 8.34 41.74
CA ARG A 125 13.07 6.92 41.56
C ARG A 125 11.79 6.75 40.76
N ILE A 126 10.81 7.65 40.93
CA ILE A 126 9.58 7.66 40.15
C ILE A 126 9.90 7.87 38.67
N LEU A 127 10.74 8.85 38.31
CA LEU A 127 11.10 9.14 36.92
C LEU A 127 11.84 7.97 36.27
N VAL A 128 12.78 7.35 37.01
CA VAL A 128 13.47 6.14 36.54
C VAL A 128 12.50 5.00 36.30
N LEU A 129 11.60 4.70 37.23
CA LEU A 129 10.59 3.65 37.07
C LEU A 129 9.64 3.95 35.93
N GLN A 130 9.17 5.19 35.79
CA GLN A 130 8.29 5.60 34.70
C GLN A 130 8.97 5.41 33.32
N GLN A 131 10.24 5.76 33.21
CA GLN A 131 11.02 5.51 31.99
C GLN A 131 11.11 4.01 31.67
N GLN A 132 11.41 3.18 32.68
CA GLN A 132 11.51 1.73 32.53
C GLN A 132 10.16 1.10 32.13
N LEU A 133 9.06 1.50 32.79
CA LEU A 133 7.70 1.06 32.46
C LEU A 133 7.31 1.47 31.04
N THR A 134 7.55 2.72 30.66
CA THR A 134 7.25 3.20 29.30
C THR A 134 8.03 2.40 28.25
N SER A 135 9.30 2.13 28.48
CA SER A 135 10.13 1.34 27.57
C SER A 135 9.67 -0.10 27.46
N ALA A 136 9.41 -0.76 28.60
CA ALA A 136 8.99 -2.17 28.65
C ALA A 136 7.61 -2.37 27.99
N VAL A 137 6.64 -1.52 28.34
CA VAL A 137 5.26 -1.57 27.84
C VAL A 137 5.22 -1.26 26.33
N SER A 138 5.87 -0.17 25.89
CA SER A 138 5.88 0.19 24.47
C SER A 138 6.58 -0.88 23.62
N GLY A 139 7.71 -1.43 24.10
CA GLY A 139 8.42 -2.48 23.40
C GLY A 139 7.58 -3.74 23.21
N ALA A 140 6.97 -4.25 24.26
CA ALA A 140 6.13 -5.44 24.22
C ALA A 140 4.87 -5.23 23.35
N TYR A 141 4.21 -4.08 23.48
CA TYR A 141 3.05 -3.72 22.67
C TYR A 141 3.38 -3.69 21.17
N LEU A 142 4.46 -3.01 20.80
CA LEU A 142 4.86 -2.89 19.39
C LEU A 142 5.28 -4.24 18.79
N GLU A 143 5.93 -5.09 19.56
CA GLU A 143 6.30 -6.44 19.09
C GLU A 143 5.04 -7.33 18.91
N ALA A 144 4.09 -7.30 19.84
CA ALA A 144 2.81 -8.00 19.70
C ALA A 144 2.05 -7.51 18.47
N ARG A 145 1.92 -6.20 18.26
CA ARG A 145 1.30 -5.62 17.06
C ARG A 145 2.00 -6.04 15.78
N LYS A 146 3.33 -6.07 15.78
CA LYS A 146 4.11 -6.50 14.62
C LYS A 146 3.85 -7.98 14.26
N ILE A 147 3.71 -8.84 15.27
CA ILE A 147 3.35 -10.26 15.06
C ILE A 147 1.95 -10.38 14.45
N LEU A 148 0.96 -9.67 15.00
CA LEU A 148 -0.41 -9.66 14.49
C LEU A 148 -0.47 -9.12 13.04
N ASP A 149 0.18 -7.99 12.78
CA ASP A 149 0.26 -7.39 11.45
C ASP A 149 0.97 -8.33 10.47
N SER A 150 2.02 -9.05 10.91
CA SER A 150 2.73 -10.04 10.09
C SER A 150 1.84 -11.25 9.75
N GLN A 151 1.03 -11.73 10.68
CA GLN A 151 0.10 -12.84 10.44
C GLN A 151 -1.02 -12.44 9.46
N GLU A 152 -1.59 -11.24 9.62
CA GLU A 152 -2.59 -10.71 8.67
C GLU A 152 -1.99 -10.51 7.27
N HIS A 153 -0.79 -9.94 7.18
CA HIS A 153 -0.10 -9.78 5.90
C HIS A 153 0.26 -11.14 5.28
N GLY A 154 0.72 -12.09 6.09
CA GLY A 154 1.01 -13.46 5.66
C GLY A 154 -0.22 -14.16 5.07
N GLY A 155 -1.37 -14.03 5.73
CA GLY A 155 -2.64 -14.56 5.23
C GLY A 155 -3.07 -13.93 3.89
N ARG A 156 -2.93 -12.61 3.76
CA ARG A 156 -3.23 -11.89 2.50
C ARG A 156 -2.29 -12.29 1.37
N HIS A 157 -0.99 -12.42 1.64
CA HIS A 157 -0.02 -12.89 0.65
C HIS A 157 -0.31 -14.33 0.21
N ALA A 158 -0.64 -15.21 1.15
CA ALA A 158 -1.02 -16.59 0.84
C ALA A 158 -2.29 -16.63 -0.02
N LEU A 159 -3.31 -15.84 0.30
CA LEU A 159 -4.53 -15.74 -0.49
C LEU A 159 -4.25 -15.19 -1.90
N MET A 160 -3.43 -14.14 -2.00
CA MET A 160 -3.00 -13.58 -3.29
C MET A 160 -2.29 -14.65 -4.14
N ALA A 161 -1.35 -15.39 -3.55
CA ALA A 161 -0.63 -16.46 -4.22
C ALA A 161 -1.58 -17.57 -4.70
N ALA A 162 -2.50 -18.03 -3.85
CA ALA A 162 -3.48 -19.05 -4.19
C ALA A 162 -4.40 -18.62 -5.35
N LEU A 163 -4.86 -17.35 -5.33
CA LEU A 163 -5.68 -16.79 -6.40
C LEU A 163 -4.91 -16.67 -7.72
N LEU A 164 -3.64 -16.27 -7.67
CA LEU A 164 -2.80 -16.11 -8.89
C LEU A 164 -2.39 -17.45 -9.52
N THR A 165 -2.19 -18.47 -8.69
CA THR A 165 -1.79 -19.81 -9.17
C THR A 165 -2.98 -20.69 -9.57
N GLY A 166 -4.21 -20.30 -9.19
CA GLY A 166 -5.41 -21.13 -9.40
C GLY A 166 -5.43 -22.37 -8.50
N GLU A 167 -4.85 -22.29 -7.30
CA GLU A 167 -4.88 -23.36 -6.30
C GLU A 167 -6.31 -23.74 -5.93
N ASP A 168 -6.52 -24.99 -5.44
CA ASP A 168 -7.79 -25.39 -4.85
C ASP A 168 -8.16 -24.48 -3.65
N LEU A 169 -9.08 -23.55 -3.88
CA LEU A 169 -9.48 -22.56 -2.89
C LEU A 169 -10.32 -23.16 -1.75
N ASP A 170 -10.98 -24.29 -1.96
CA ASP A 170 -11.68 -25.01 -0.89
C ASP A 170 -10.66 -25.66 0.05
N GLY A 171 -9.62 -26.25 -0.52
CA GLY A 171 -8.47 -26.75 0.23
C GLY A 171 -7.73 -25.64 0.98
N PHE A 172 -7.51 -24.52 0.33
CA PHE A 172 -6.90 -23.32 0.94
C PHE A 172 -7.73 -22.82 2.14
N THR A 173 -9.05 -22.67 1.98
CA THR A 173 -9.96 -22.21 3.04
C THR A 173 -9.93 -23.17 4.25
N ARG A 174 -9.93 -24.49 4.00
CA ARG A 174 -9.83 -25.48 5.08
C ARG A 174 -8.52 -25.39 5.87
N ARG A 175 -7.40 -25.08 5.20
CA ARG A 175 -6.09 -24.96 5.85
C ARG A 175 -5.89 -23.66 6.61
N THR A 176 -6.39 -22.56 6.08
CA THR A 176 -6.08 -21.19 6.57
C THR A 176 -7.22 -20.54 7.32
N GLY A 177 -8.46 -21.02 7.17
CA GLY A 177 -9.67 -20.35 7.65
C GLY A 177 -10.08 -19.12 6.84
N LEU A 178 -9.25 -18.66 5.90
CA LEU A 178 -9.53 -17.49 5.07
C LEU A 178 -10.45 -17.85 3.92
N ARG A 179 -11.53 -17.09 3.75
CA ARG A 179 -12.48 -17.27 2.65
C ARG A 179 -12.22 -16.24 1.55
N PRO A 180 -11.98 -16.69 0.30
CA PRO A 180 -11.93 -15.79 -0.83
C PRO A 180 -13.27 -15.05 -1.01
N ALA A 181 -13.22 -13.81 -1.50
CA ALA A 181 -14.43 -13.10 -1.93
C ALA A 181 -15.07 -13.82 -3.13
N ALA A 182 -16.38 -13.66 -3.29
CA ALA A 182 -17.11 -14.26 -4.41
C ALA A 182 -16.61 -13.77 -5.79
N ARG A 183 -16.04 -12.56 -5.82
CA ARG A 183 -15.59 -11.91 -7.05
C ARG A 183 -14.47 -10.93 -6.76
N TYR A 184 -13.55 -10.82 -7.71
CA TYR A 184 -12.43 -9.87 -7.67
C TYR A 184 -12.43 -8.99 -8.91
N LEU A 185 -12.23 -7.69 -8.73
CA LEU A 185 -11.73 -6.83 -9.78
C LEU A 185 -10.23 -7.09 -9.88
N THR A 186 -9.82 -7.71 -10.99
CA THR A 186 -8.41 -7.97 -11.30
C THR A 186 -7.87 -6.82 -12.10
N MET A 187 -6.72 -6.29 -11.73
CA MET A 187 -6.05 -5.22 -12.44
C MET A 187 -4.58 -5.53 -12.60
N THR A 188 -4.03 -5.24 -13.77
CA THR A 188 -2.58 -5.18 -14.00
C THR A 188 -2.22 -3.73 -14.27
N LEU A 189 -1.23 -3.22 -13.54
CA LEU A 189 -0.74 -1.85 -13.64
C LEU A 189 0.66 -1.84 -14.24
N ALA A 190 0.93 -0.89 -15.13
CA ALA A 190 2.28 -0.48 -15.52
C ALA A 190 2.50 0.97 -15.09
N LEU A 191 3.59 1.22 -14.40
CA LEU A 191 3.94 2.51 -13.81
C LEU A 191 5.16 3.09 -14.49
N ALA A 192 5.07 4.31 -14.99
CA ALA A 192 6.25 5.02 -15.46
C ALA A 192 7.24 5.25 -14.31
N PRO A 193 8.55 5.31 -14.57
CA PRO A 193 9.54 5.67 -13.56
C PRO A 193 9.32 7.11 -13.06
N HIS A 194 9.44 7.32 -11.76
CA HIS A 194 9.38 8.67 -11.19
C HIS A 194 10.72 9.41 -11.46
N PRO A 195 10.73 10.73 -11.71
CA PRO A 195 11.97 11.48 -11.91
C PRO A 195 13.01 11.26 -10.81
N ASP A 196 12.58 11.12 -9.56
CA ASP A 196 13.45 10.85 -8.42
C ASP A 196 14.03 9.41 -8.43
N GLU A 197 13.42 8.48 -9.18
CA GLU A 197 13.97 7.12 -9.37
C GLU A 197 15.08 7.09 -10.41
N THR A 198 15.03 8.02 -11.39
CA THR A 198 15.99 8.10 -12.50
C THR A 198 17.15 9.06 -12.24
N GLY A 199 17.16 9.73 -11.08
CA GLY A 199 18.17 10.75 -10.76
C GLY A 199 18.01 12.07 -11.54
N GLN A 200 16.90 12.25 -12.25
CA GLN A 200 16.58 13.47 -13.01
C GLN A 200 15.78 14.50 -12.17
N GLY A 201 15.91 14.47 -10.83
CA GLY A 201 15.33 15.47 -9.94
C GLY A 201 15.84 16.88 -10.26
N ALA A 202 15.01 17.89 -10.04
CA ALA A 202 15.19 19.28 -10.39
C ALA A 202 16.63 19.82 -10.10
N GLY A 203 17.44 19.92 -11.16
CA GLY A 203 18.82 20.42 -11.08
C GLY A 203 19.86 19.64 -11.90
N ALA A 204 19.52 18.53 -12.54
CA ALA A 204 20.48 17.77 -13.35
C ALA A 204 20.66 18.38 -14.75
N VAL A 205 21.87 18.81 -15.06
CA VAL A 205 22.31 19.19 -16.41
C VAL A 205 22.28 17.95 -17.30
N PRO A 206 21.74 18.01 -18.55
CA PRO A 206 21.73 16.86 -19.46
C PRO A 206 23.16 16.45 -19.83
N GLY A 207 23.62 15.32 -19.30
CA GLY A 207 24.87 14.64 -19.71
C GLY A 207 24.57 13.26 -20.28
N PRO A 208 25.48 12.64 -21.05
CA PRO A 208 25.25 11.34 -21.69
C PRO A 208 25.03 10.24 -20.63
N VAL A 209 23.95 9.47 -20.81
CA VAL A 209 23.50 8.40 -19.92
C VAL A 209 24.48 7.23 -19.96
N THR A 210 25.40 7.19 -19.03
CA THR A 210 26.17 6.00 -18.70
C THR A 210 25.67 5.46 -17.36
N GLY A 211 25.14 4.26 -17.36
CA GLY A 211 24.78 3.32 -16.28
C GLY A 211 24.86 3.85 -14.84
N ALA A 212 24.00 4.77 -14.46
CA ALA A 212 23.92 5.25 -13.09
C ALA A 212 23.29 4.18 -12.20
N VAL A 213 24.05 3.67 -11.25
CA VAL A 213 23.53 2.82 -10.16
C VAL A 213 22.50 3.67 -9.38
N PRO A 214 21.26 3.17 -9.16
CA PRO A 214 20.25 3.92 -8.42
C PRO A 214 20.77 4.27 -7.03
N GLY A 215 20.86 5.56 -6.70
CA GLY A 215 21.24 6.03 -5.38
C GLY A 215 20.20 5.63 -4.32
N PRO A 216 20.55 5.68 -3.02
CA PRO A 216 19.65 5.28 -1.93
C PRO A 216 18.29 6.03 -1.94
N GLY A 217 18.20 7.20 -2.56
CA GLY A 217 16.96 7.96 -2.76
C GLY A 217 15.98 7.32 -3.73
N ALA A 218 16.45 6.61 -4.76
CA ALA A 218 15.59 5.97 -5.78
C ALA A 218 14.67 4.90 -5.16
N GLY A 219 15.21 4.09 -4.24
CA GLY A 219 14.41 3.10 -3.52
C GLY A 219 13.37 3.70 -2.57
N VAL A 220 13.63 4.90 -2.04
CA VAL A 220 12.65 5.64 -1.21
C VAL A 220 11.52 6.18 -2.09
N ALA A 221 11.85 6.76 -3.25
CA ALA A 221 10.87 7.27 -4.21
C ALA A 221 9.95 6.16 -4.71
N ALA A 222 10.49 5.00 -5.09
CA ALA A 222 9.74 3.82 -5.51
C ALA A 222 8.77 3.35 -4.41
N ARG A 223 9.23 3.17 -3.16
CA ARG A 223 8.37 2.77 -2.05
C ARG A 223 7.27 3.79 -1.75
N ARG A 224 7.57 5.08 -1.86
CA ARG A 224 6.59 6.16 -1.68
C ARG A 224 5.51 6.11 -2.76
N LYS A 225 5.89 5.93 -4.03
CA LYS A 225 4.99 5.75 -5.17
C LYS A 225 4.03 4.59 -4.94
N ILE A 226 4.55 3.39 -4.64
CA ILE A 226 3.75 2.19 -4.37
C ILE A 226 2.79 2.40 -3.20
N ARG A 227 3.25 2.98 -2.10
CA ARG A 227 2.40 3.24 -0.92
C ARG A 227 1.23 4.16 -1.26
N ARG A 228 1.45 5.23 -2.04
CA ARG A 228 0.40 6.17 -2.45
C ARG A 228 -0.64 5.49 -3.34
N ILE A 229 -0.20 4.64 -4.27
CA ILE A 229 -1.10 3.84 -5.13
C ILE A 229 -1.93 2.89 -4.26
N ARG A 230 -1.32 2.15 -3.34
CA ARG A 230 -2.05 1.27 -2.41
C ARG A 230 -3.11 2.02 -1.61
N THR A 231 -2.77 3.18 -1.07
CA THR A 231 -3.74 4.01 -0.34
C THR A 231 -4.94 4.41 -1.20
N ALA A 232 -4.74 4.73 -2.48
CA ALA A 232 -5.84 5.04 -3.41
C ALA A 232 -6.71 3.79 -3.67
N LEU A 233 -6.08 2.63 -3.87
CA LEU A 233 -6.76 1.34 -4.08
C LEU A 233 -7.57 0.92 -2.85
N ASP A 234 -6.99 1.01 -1.66
CA ASP A 234 -7.64 0.66 -0.39
C ASP A 234 -8.87 1.55 -0.12
N ARG A 235 -8.73 2.86 -0.39
CA ARG A 235 -9.83 3.81 -0.25
C ARG A 235 -10.97 3.49 -1.22
N PHE A 236 -10.65 3.16 -2.46
CA PHE A 236 -11.65 2.77 -3.46
C PHE A 236 -12.39 1.49 -3.07
N ALA A 237 -11.67 0.48 -2.62
CA ALA A 237 -12.24 -0.81 -2.24
C ALA A 237 -12.97 -0.79 -0.89
N GLY A 238 -12.71 0.20 -0.02
CA GLY A 238 -13.17 0.22 1.38
C GLY A 238 -12.53 -0.88 2.27
N THR A 239 -11.64 -1.68 1.70
CA THR A 239 -10.92 -2.77 2.35
C THR A 239 -9.49 -2.83 1.81
N PRO A 240 -8.53 -3.38 2.57
CA PRO A 240 -7.16 -3.51 2.07
C PRO A 240 -7.09 -4.38 0.81
N ALA A 241 -6.51 -3.82 -0.25
CA ALA A 241 -6.29 -4.49 -1.52
C ALA A 241 -5.26 -5.64 -1.40
N LEU A 242 -5.47 -6.72 -2.15
CA LEU A 242 -4.42 -7.72 -2.37
C LEU A 242 -3.53 -7.22 -3.51
N THR A 243 -2.27 -6.96 -3.23
CA THR A 243 -1.36 -6.33 -4.20
C THR A 243 -0.02 -7.04 -4.28
N ALA A 244 0.45 -7.28 -5.50
CA ALA A 244 1.83 -7.67 -5.82
C ALA A 244 2.39 -6.58 -6.76
N LEU A 245 2.85 -5.47 -6.15
CA LEU A 245 3.33 -4.28 -6.85
C LEU A 245 4.80 -4.03 -6.55
N ASP A 246 5.55 -3.71 -7.61
CA ASP A 246 6.90 -3.17 -7.58
C ASP A 246 6.96 -1.76 -8.19
N ALA A 247 8.18 -1.23 -8.41
CA ALA A 247 8.39 0.09 -8.97
C ALA A 247 7.88 0.24 -10.41
N SER A 248 7.80 -0.84 -11.17
CA SER A 248 7.37 -0.88 -12.57
C SER A 248 5.86 -1.14 -12.72
N GLY A 249 5.20 -1.65 -11.68
CA GLY A 249 3.79 -2.01 -11.69
C GLY A 249 3.49 -3.32 -11.01
N GLY A 250 2.54 -4.09 -11.54
CA GLY A 250 2.18 -5.41 -11.02
C GLY A 250 0.68 -5.65 -10.94
N THR A 251 0.29 -6.62 -10.14
CA THR A 251 -1.09 -7.11 -10.04
C THR A 251 -1.78 -6.60 -8.79
N VAL A 252 -3.06 -6.28 -8.96
CA VAL A 252 -3.98 -5.84 -7.91
C VAL A 252 -5.25 -6.68 -8.00
N LEU A 253 -5.72 -7.20 -6.86
CA LEU A 253 -7.00 -7.87 -6.72
C LEU A 253 -7.82 -7.15 -5.65
N LEU A 254 -8.93 -6.55 -6.06
CA LEU A 254 -9.88 -5.90 -5.15
C LEU A 254 -11.10 -6.79 -4.98
N PRO A 255 -11.45 -7.21 -3.75
CA PRO A 255 -12.70 -7.91 -3.52
C PRO A 255 -13.88 -6.96 -3.83
N VAL A 256 -14.82 -7.40 -4.64
CA VAL A 256 -16.00 -6.61 -5.04
C VAL A 256 -17.24 -7.47 -4.97
N ALA A 257 -18.34 -6.88 -4.49
CA ALA A 257 -19.66 -7.54 -4.50
C ALA A 257 -20.23 -7.55 -5.94
N GLU A 258 -20.12 -6.40 -6.62
CA GLU A 258 -20.56 -6.20 -8.01
C GLU A 258 -19.46 -5.53 -8.82
N PRO A 259 -19.43 -5.73 -10.15
CA PRO A 259 -18.49 -5.01 -11.02
C PRO A 259 -18.67 -3.50 -10.87
N PRO A 260 -17.63 -2.75 -10.49
CA PRO A 260 -17.73 -1.30 -10.39
C PRO A 260 -17.95 -0.68 -11.79
N PRO A 261 -18.61 0.48 -11.86
CA PRO A 261 -18.82 1.17 -13.12
C PRO A 261 -17.47 1.55 -13.75
N TRP A 262 -17.39 1.48 -15.08
CA TRP A 262 -16.19 1.85 -15.82
C TRP A 262 -15.93 3.36 -15.76
N ASN A 263 -16.98 4.13 -16.04
CA ASN A 263 -16.96 5.59 -16.04
C ASN A 263 -17.92 6.15 -15.00
N GLY A 264 -17.78 7.44 -14.71
CA GLY A 264 -18.63 8.17 -13.78
C GLY A 264 -18.04 8.28 -12.39
N PRO A 265 -18.71 9.01 -11.50
CA PRO A 265 -18.24 9.26 -10.14
C PRO A 265 -17.99 7.94 -9.39
N GLY A 266 -16.77 7.76 -8.87
CA GLY A 266 -16.38 6.53 -8.19
C GLY A 266 -16.16 5.33 -9.12
N GLY A 267 -16.05 5.53 -10.43
CA GLY A 267 -15.74 4.48 -11.40
C GLY A 267 -14.24 4.17 -11.51
N LEU A 268 -13.92 3.15 -12.30
CA LEU A 268 -12.54 2.70 -12.48
C LEU A 268 -11.65 3.73 -13.16
N CYS A 269 -12.19 4.54 -14.07
CA CYS A 269 -11.45 5.63 -14.69
C CYS A 269 -11.02 6.68 -13.66
N ASP A 270 -11.89 7.02 -12.70
CA ASP A 270 -11.57 7.93 -11.61
C ASP A 270 -10.50 7.35 -10.68
N LEU A 271 -10.57 6.04 -10.39
CA LEU A 271 -9.55 5.34 -9.61
C LEU A 271 -8.16 5.46 -10.26
N ILE A 272 -8.06 5.20 -11.57
CA ILE A 272 -6.77 5.27 -12.27
C ILE A 272 -6.28 6.72 -12.39
N ALA A 273 -7.18 7.68 -12.57
CA ALA A 273 -6.82 9.10 -12.53
C ALA A 273 -6.32 9.53 -11.13
N GLU A 274 -6.93 9.03 -10.05
CA GLU A 274 -6.45 9.26 -8.69
C GLU A 274 -5.10 8.58 -8.45
N ALA A 275 -4.94 7.33 -8.85
CA ALA A 275 -3.68 6.60 -8.76
C ALA A 275 -2.54 7.33 -9.50
N THR A 276 -2.80 7.84 -10.70
CA THR A 276 -1.87 8.65 -11.50
C THR A 276 -1.46 9.93 -10.76
N ARG A 277 -2.43 10.66 -10.20
CA ARG A 277 -2.16 11.88 -9.42
C ARG A 277 -1.36 11.56 -8.14
N ALA A 278 -1.74 10.51 -7.44
CA ALA A 278 -1.07 10.11 -6.21
C ALA A 278 0.36 9.60 -6.44
N ALA A 279 0.58 8.86 -7.52
CA ALA A 279 1.89 8.35 -7.93
C ALA A 279 2.82 9.46 -8.45
N GLY A 280 2.26 10.54 -9.03
CA GLY A 280 3.00 11.58 -9.72
C GLY A 280 3.59 11.14 -11.06
N VAL A 281 3.15 10.00 -11.60
CA VAL A 281 3.61 9.41 -12.87
C VAL A 281 2.44 8.82 -13.64
N PRO A 282 2.53 8.74 -14.99
CA PRO A 282 1.54 8.05 -15.79
C PRO A 282 1.35 6.59 -15.33
N VAL A 283 0.08 6.19 -15.22
CA VAL A 283 -0.34 4.82 -14.91
C VAL A 283 -1.10 4.27 -16.10
N THR A 284 -0.67 3.12 -16.61
CA THR A 284 -1.44 2.31 -17.56
C THR A 284 -1.99 1.11 -16.82
N ALA A 285 -3.27 0.82 -17.00
CA ALA A 285 -3.93 -0.28 -16.33
C ALA A 285 -4.81 -1.07 -17.29
N ALA A 286 -4.89 -2.36 -17.11
CA ALA A 286 -5.95 -3.19 -17.66
C ALA A 286 -6.74 -3.81 -16.52
N ALA A 287 -8.07 -3.89 -16.68
CA ALA A 287 -8.94 -4.39 -15.64
C ALA A 287 -10.10 -5.22 -16.17
N GLU A 288 -10.42 -6.30 -15.45
CA GLU A 288 -11.65 -7.06 -15.63
C GLU A 288 -12.10 -7.67 -14.30
N THR A 289 -13.36 -8.06 -14.21
CA THR A 289 -13.90 -8.71 -13.02
C THR A 289 -13.97 -10.22 -13.23
N ALA A 290 -13.46 -10.99 -12.28
CA ALA A 290 -13.42 -12.45 -12.34
C ALA A 290 -13.90 -13.10 -11.03
N GLN A 291 -14.48 -14.29 -11.13
CA GLN A 291 -14.61 -15.19 -9.98
C GLN A 291 -13.23 -15.75 -9.58
N PRO A 292 -13.04 -16.23 -8.35
CA PRO A 292 -11.73 -16.70 -7.88
C PRO A 292 -11.01 -17.68 -8.83
N ALA A 293 -11.71 -18.66 -9.37
CA ALA A 293 -11.14 -19.61 -10.33
C ALA A 293 -10.72 -18.98 -11.67
N GLY A 294 -11.28 -17.84 -12.04
CA GLY A 294 -10.97 -17.09 -13.26
C GLY A 294 -9.83 -16.08 -13.11
N VAL A 295 -9.37 -15.83 -11.88
CA VAL A 295 -8.33 -14.81 -11.60
C VAL A 295 -7.05 -15.03 -12.39
N PRO A 296 -6.47 -16.26 -12.49
CA PRO A 296 -5.24 -16.46 -13.25
C PRO A 296 -5.36 -16.04 -14.72
N ALA A 297 -6.46 -16.45 -15.37
CA ALA A 297 -6.71 -16.11 -16.77
C ALA A 297 -6.96 -14.61 -16.96
N ALA A 298 -7.66 -13.97 -16.02
CA ALA A 298 -7.92 -12.54 -16.03
C ALA A 298 -6.63 -11.73 -15.89
N VAL A 299 -5.78 -12.10 -14.94
CA VAL A 299 -4.48 -11.44 -14.71
C VAL A 299 -3.56 -11.59 -15.93
N ALA A 300 -3.47 -12.80 -16.50
CA ALA A 300 -2.70 -13.04 -17.73
C ALA A 300 -3.17 -12.15 -18.89
N ARG A 301 -4.49 -12.08 -19.10
CA ARG A 301 -5.10 -11.23 -20.14
C ARG A 301 -4.85 -9.75 -19.92
N ASN A 302 -5.01 -9.28 -18.67
CA ASN A 302 -4.70 -7.89 -18.32
C ASN A 302 -3.23 -7.55 -18.57
N GLY A 303 -2.29 -8.47 -18.28
CA GLY A 303 -0.88 -8.32 -18.61
C GLY A 303 -0.65 -8.17 -20.11
N GLU A 304 -1.25 -9.06 -20.92
CA GLU A 304 -1.18 -8.97 -22.39
C GLU A 304 -1.72 -7.64 -22.93
N ILE A 305 -2.82 -7.12 -22.34
CA ILE A 305 -3.39 -5.82 -22.72
C ILE A 305 -2.46 -4.66 -22.37
N VAL A 306 -1.89 -4.64 -21.18
CA VAL A 306 -0.94 -3.59 -20.75
C VAL A 306 0.29 -3.57 -21.67
N ASP A 307 0.86 -4.74 -21.96
CA ASP A 307 2.00 -4.88 -22.88
C ASP A 307 1.65 -4.43 -24.29
N LEU A 308 0.44 -4.75 -24.75
CA LEU A 308 -0.04 -4.33 -26.07
C LEU A 308 -0.22 -2.81 -26.17
N VAL A 309 -0.81 -2.19 -25.14
CA VAL A 309 -0.96 -0.73 -25.05
C VAL A 309 0.41 -0.05 -25.13
N ALA A 310 1.40 -0.56 -24.39
CA ALA A 310 2.77 -0.04 -24.40
C ALA A 310 3.41 -0.16 -25.82
N ARG A 311 3.33 -1.35 -26.45
CA ARG A 311 3.90 -1.60 -27.79
C ARG A 311 3.22 -0.79 -28.88
N THR A 312 1.92 -0.58 -28.78
CA THR A 312 1.17 0.20 -29.77
C THR A 312 1.24 1.71 -29.57
N GLY A 313 1.91 2.18 -28.49
CA GLY A 313 2.10 3.60 -28.21
C GLY A 313 0.79 4.32 -27.86
N ARG A 314 -0.19 3.62 -27.33
CA ARG A 314 -1.43 4.24 -26.85
C ARG A 314 -1.15 5.06 -25.57
N ALA A 315 -1.97 6.07 -25.33
CA ALA A 315 -1.84 6.93 -24.16
C ALA A 315 -1.99 6.12 -22.84
N PRO A 316 -1.28 6.50 -21.77
CA PRO A 316 -1.55 5.93 -20.45
C PRO A 316 -3.02 6.10 -20.03
N GLY A 317 -3.54 5.10 -19.33
CA GLY A 317 -4.94 5.10 -18.91
C GLY A 317 -5.45 3.70 -18.59
N LEU A 318 -6.76 3.58 -18.45
CA LEU A 318 -7.43 2.32 -18.16
C LEU A 318 -7.95 1.66 -19.43
N TYR A 319 -7.70 0.39 -19.58
CA TYR A 319 -8.09 -0.42 -20.74
C TYR A 319 -8.82 -1.70 -20.34
N ARG A 320 -9.74 -2.14 -21.14
CA ARG A 320 -10.35 -3.46 -21.12
C ARG A 320 -10.17 -4.12 -22.48
N LEU A 321 -10.37 -5.42 -22.56
CA LEU A 321 -10.25 -6.15 -23.82
C LEU A 321 -11.04 -5.52 -24.97
N ALA A 322 -12.25 -5.02 -24.67
CA ALA A 322 -13.11 -4.37 -25.67
C ALA A 322 -12.47 -3.14 -26.36
N ASP A 323 -11.55 -2.46 -25.68
CA ASP A 323 -10.90 -1.24 -26.19
C ASP A 323 -9.73 -1.55 -27.13
N VAL A 324 -9.27 -2.82 -27.18
CA VAL A 324 -8.09 -3.28 -27.93
C VAL A 324 -8.33 -4.59 -28.68
N LEU A 325 -9.59 -4.93 -28.99
CA LEU A 325 -9.97 -6.23 -29.59
C LEU A 325 -9.19 -6.58 -30.84
N LEU A 326 -9.04 -5.64 -31.75
CA LEU A 326 -8.34 -5.87 -33.01
C LEU A 326 -6.84 -6.07 -32.79
N GLU A 327 -6.22 -5.18 -32.06
CA GLU A 327 -4.80 -5.24 -31.71
C GLU A 327 -4.50 -6.51 -30.92
N TYR A 328 -5.39 -6.87 -29.97
CA TYR A 328 -5.25 -8.08 -29.17
C TYR A 328 -5.30 -9.35 -30.04
N GLN A 329 -6.25 -9.41 -30.99
CA GLN A 329 -6.31 -10.54 -31.93
C GLN A 329 -5.09 -10.60 -32.85
N LEU A 330 -4.63 -9.44 -33.35
CA LEU A 330 -3.46 -9.33 -34.22
C LEU A 330 -2.13 -9.45 -33.46
N SER A 331 -2.10 -9.46 -32.13
CA SER A 331 -0.87 -9.73 -31.37
C SER A 331 -0.59 -11.22 -31.19
N ARG A 332 -1.54 -12.11 -31.52
CA ARG A 332 -1.36 -13.56 -31.42
C ARG A 332 -0.40 -14.07 -32.47
N PRO A 333 0.71 -14.75 -32.12
CA PRO A 333 1.68 -15.27 -33.07
C PRO A 333 1.01 -16.24 -34.10
N SER A 334 1.06 -15.88 -35.33
CA SER A 334 0.48 -16.70 -36.43
C SER A 334 1.19 -16.42 -37.76
N GLU A 335 1.01 -17.29 -38.77
CA GLU A 335 1.46 -17.01 -40.13
C GLU A 335 0.72 -15.81 -40.71
N ALA A 336 -0.57 -15.65 -40.39
CA ALA A 336 -1.35 -14.51 -40.85
C ALA A 336 -0.82 -13.18 -40.31
N LEU A 337 -0.41 -13.14 -39.03
CA LEU A 337 0.23 -11.96 -38.42
C LEU A 337 1.51 -11.58 -39.19
N ARG A 338 2.39 -12.56 -39.44
CA ARG A 338 3.62 -12.34 -40.19
C ARG A 338 3.34 -11.91 -41.65
N GLY A 339 2.33 -12.52 -42.27
CA GLY A 339 1.87 -12.12 -43.58
C GLY A 339 1.36 -10.69 -43.66
N LEU A 340 0.54 -10.27 -42.67
CA LEU A 340 0.05 -8.89 -42.55
C LEU A 340 1.19 -7.90 -42.33
N ALA A 341 2.10 -8.15 -41.39
CA ALA A 341 3.25 -7.29 -41.16
C ALA A 341 4.12 -7.16 -42.43
N GLY A 342 4.30 -8.27 -43.19
CA GLY A 342 5.08 -8.32 -44.40
C GLY A 342 4.53 -7.48 -45.58
N LEU A 343 3.23 -7.13 -45.56
CA LEU A 343 2.65 -6.25 -46.57
C LEU A 343 3.31 -4.86 -46.62
N LEU A 344 3.90 -4.43 -45.52
CA LEU A 344 4.59 -3.13 -45.42
C LEU A 344 6.10 -3.21 -45.57
N ASN A 345 6.70 -4.40 -45.80
CA ASN A 345 8.14 -4.56 -46.04
C ASN A 345 8.69 -3.67 -47.18
N PRO A 346 7.95 -3.43 -48.29
CA PRO A 346 8.41 -2.51 -49.33
C PRO A 346 8.60 -1.06 -48.88
N LEU A 347 8.06 -0.71 -47.68
CA LEU A 347 8.18 0.63 -47.10
C LEU A 347 9.29 0.72 -46.05
N GLU A 348 9.95 -0.37 -45.64
CA GLU A 348 10.97 -0.38 -44.60
C GLU A 348 12.14 0.56 -44.87
N ALA A 349 12.61 0.60 -46.12
CA ALA A 349 13.67 1.49 -46.54
C ALA A 349 13.21 2.96 -46.74
N LYS A 350 11.96 3.27 -46.43
CA LYS A 350 11.34 4.59 -46.67
C LYS A 350 10.46 5.02 -45.49
N PRO A 351 11.07 5.31 -44.34
CA PRO A 351 10.34 5.62 -43.10
C PRO A 351 9.38 6.80 -43.24
N GLU A 352 9.68 7.74 -44.17
CA GLU A 352 8.82 8.86 -44.48
C GLU A 352 7.48 8.48 -45.11
N LEU A 353 7.44 7.37 -45.87
CA LEU A 353 6.21 6.84 -46.47
C LEU A 353 5.37 6.12 -45.42
N LEU A 354 6.02 5.32 -44.57
CA LEU A 354 5.36 4.62 -43.46
C LEU A 354 4.72 5.63 -42.48
N HIS A 355 5.49 6.63 -42.07
CA HIS A 355 4.98 7.70 -41.21
C HIS A 355 3.84 8.49 -41.86
N THR A 356 3.90 8.71 -43.18
CA THR A 356 2.79 9.35 -43.91
C THR A 356 1.55 8.47 -43.90
N LEU A 357 1.68 7.15 -44.14
CA LEU A 357 0.56 6.22 -44.07
C LEU A 357 -0.09 6.21 -42.69
N GLU A 358 0.71 6.08 -41.63
CA GLU A 358 0.23 6.11 -40.23
C GLU A 358 -0.52 7.41 -39.91
N THR A 359 0.05 8.55 -40.26
CA THR A 359 -0.55 9.86 -40.05
C THR A 359 -1.83 10.05 -40.83
N TYR A 360 -1.85 9.63 -42.08
CA TYR A 360 -3.01 9.75 -42.98
C TYR A 360 -4.19 8.89 -42.49
N LEU A 361 -3.93 7.64 -42.08
CA LEU A 361 -4.94 6.75 -41.50
C LEU A 361 -5.39 7.27 -40.13
N GLY A 362 -4.48 7.72 -39.28
CA GLY A 362 -4.78 8.27 -37.95
C GLY A 362 -5.66 9.53 -37.99
N HIS A 363 -5.63 10.30 -39.09
CA HIS A 363 -6.49 11.46 -39.31
C HIS A 363 -7.74 11.14 -40.19
N GLY A 364 -8.16 9.88 -40.23
CA GLY A 364 -9.38 9.47 -40.90
C GLY A 364 -9.36 9.72 -42.42
N LEU A 365 -8.20 9.58 -43.05
CA LEU A 365 -7.96 9.82 -44.48
C LEU A 365 -8.09 11.31 -44.89
N ASP A 366 -8.05 12.23 -43.91
CA ASP A 366 -8.02 13.66 -44.21
C ASP A 366 -6.59 14.09 -44.59
N ARG A 367 -6.41 14.34 -45.90
CA ARG A 367 -5.09 14.76 -46.45
C ARG A 367 -4.60 16.12 -45.91
N ARG A 368 -5.55 17.05 -45.57
CA ARG A 368 -5.16 18.37 -45.07
C ARG A 368 -4.71 18.28 -43.64
N ALA A 369 -5.45 17.56 -42.80
CA ALA A 369 -5.07 17.28 -41.45
C ALA A 369 -3.74 16.52 -41.38
N ALA A 370 -3.58 15.47 -42.18
CA ALA A 370 -2.31 14.73 -42.28
C ALA A 370 -1.13 15.61 -42.78
N ALA A 371 -1.35 16.47 -43.76
CA ALA A 371 -0.32 17.39 -44.25
C ALA A 371 0.12 18.41 -43.18
N ALA A 372 -0.82 18.95 -42.41
CA ALA A 372 -0.54 19.84 -41.30
C ALA A 372 0.28 19.11 -40.22
N ALA A 373 -0.11 17.90 -39.85
CA ALA A 373 0.59 17.09 -38.83
C ALA A 373 2.02 16.68 -39.27
N LEU A 374 2.21 16.44 -40.57
CA LEU A 374 3.51 16.11 -41.16
C LEU A 374 4.36 17.33 -41.52
N HIS A 375 3.84 18.55 -41.38
CA HIS A 375 4.48 19.80 -41.80
C HIS A 375 4.86 19.81 -43.28
N VAL A 376 3.98 19.29 -44.15
CA VAL A 376 4.19 19.24 -45.64
C VAL A 376 2.99 19.82 -46.37
N HIS A 377 3.16 20.06 -47.68
CA HIS A 377 2.03 20.47 -48.54
C HIS A 377 1.08 19.27 -48.80
N PRO A 378 -0.26 19.46 -48.90
CA PRO A 378 -1.21 18.38 -49.18
C PRO A 378 -0.90 17.56 -50.43
N ASN A 379 -0.35 18.17 -51.48
CA ASN A 379 0.09 17.49 -52.71
C ASN A 379 1.24 16.50 -52.42
N THR A 380 2.08 16.76 -51.42
CA THR A 380 3.14 15.85 -50.98
C THR A 380 2.53 14.60 -50.34
N VAL A 381 1.47 14.73 -49.57
CA VAL A 381 0.72 13.57 -49.02
C VAL A 381 0.15 12.75 -50.17
N ASP A 382 -0.55 13.37 -51.13
CA ASP A 382 -1.10 12.66 -52.32
C ASP A 382 -0.02 11.93 -53.11
N TYR A 383 1.14 12.55 -53.29
CA TYR A 383 2.29 11.92 -53.98
C TYR A 383 2.81 10.71 -53.20
N ARG A 384 2.96 10.85 -51.87
CA ARG A 384 3.45 9.77 -51.01
C ARG A 384 2.46 8.60 -50.96
N ILE A 385 1.16 8.85 -50.88
CA ILE A 385 0.10 7.83 -50.89
C ILE A 385 0.11 7.06 -52.23
N ARG A 386 0.21 7.75 -53.37
CA ARG A 386 0.34 7.09 -54.67
C ARG A 386 1.64 6.26 -54.79
N ARG A 387 2.70 6.67 -54.10
CA ARG A 387 3.95 5.92 -54.07
C ARG A 387 3.83 4.68 -53.21
N ILE A 388 3.09 4.73 -52.08
CA ILE A 388 2.78 3.57 -51.25
C ILE A 388 1.98 2.55 -52.05
N ASP A 389 0.90 2.97 -52.74
CA ASP A 389 0.11 2.10 -53.62
C ASP A 389 1.00 1.37 -54.66
N ARG A 390 1.90 2.07 -55.33
CA ARG A 390 2.82 1.46 -56.29
C ARG A 390 3.82 0.46 -55.69
N LEU A 391 4.22 0.67 -54.42
CA LEU A 391 5.20 -0.20 -53.79
C LEU A 391 4.56 -1.42 -53.11
N THR A 392 3.38 -1.27 -52.52
CA THR A 392 2.69 -2.33 -51.79
C THR A 392 1.60 -3.02 -52.61
N GLY A 393 1.12 -2.39 -53.69
CA GLY A 393 -0.06 -2.83 -54.43
C GLY A 393 -1.38 -2.51 -53.74
N LEU A 394 -1.33 -1.83 -52.54
CA LEU A 394 -2.48 -1.53 -51.71
C LEU A 394 -2.74 -0.02 -51.67
N SER A 395 -4.01 0.36 -51.91
CA SER A 395 -4.44 1.76 -51.92
C SER A 395 -5.39 2.08 -50.81
N PRO A 396 -5.12 3.09 -49.97
CA PRO A 396 -6.07 3.51 -48.93
C PRO A 396 -7.43 3.98 -49.49
N ALA A 397 -7.52 4.28 -50.76
CA ALA A 397 -8.76 4.66 -51.44
C ALA A 397 -9.70 3.46 -51.70
N ARG A 398 -9.18 2.24 -51.68
CA ARG A 398 -9.94 1.00 -51.86
C ARG A 398 -10.32 0.43 -50.48
N PRO A 399 -11.60 0.22 -50.14
CA PRO A 399 -12.01 -0.24 -48.79
C PRO A 399 -11.37 -1.55 -48.34
N ALA A 400 -11.20 -2.52 -49.25
CA ALA A 400 -10.54 -3.79 -48.91
C ALA A 400 -9.05 -3.60 -48.59
N ASP A 401 -8.34 -2.77 -49.33
CA ASP A 401 -6.92 -2.49 -49.09
C ASP A 401 -6.71 -1.65 -47.83
N LEU A 402 -7.64 -0.74 -47.55
CA LEU A 402 -7.62 0.06 -46.34
C LEU A 402 -7.64 -0.81 -45.06
N GLN A 403 -8.46 -1.88 -45.07
CA GLN A 403 -8.49 -2.87 -44.01
C GLN A 403 -7.15 -3.60 -43.85
N HIS A 404 -6.56 -4.04 -44.99
CA HIS A 404 -5.25 -4.70 -44.96
C HIS A 404 -4.13 -3.76 -44.49
N LEU A 405 -4.12 -2.50 -44.95
CA LEU A 405 -3.13 -1.51 -44.54
C LEU A 405 -3.24 -1.19 -43.07
N SER A 406 -4.47 -1.03 -42.54
CA SER A 406 -4.73 -0.79 -41.11
C SER A 406 -4.28 -1.99 -40.28
N ALA A 407 -4.65 -3.21 -40.66
CA ALA A 407 -4.24 -4.43 -39.98
C ALA A 407 -2.71 -4.65 -40.05
N ALA A 408 -2.08 -4.34 -41.17
CA ALA A 408 -0.64 -4.43 -41.36
C ALA A 408 0.14 -3.47 -40.46
N LEU A 409 -0.34 -2.24 -40.26
CA LEU A 409 0.25 -1.28 -39.31
C LEU A 409 0.17 -1.77 -37.86
N VAL A 410 -0.98 -2.33 -37.47
CA VAL A 410 -1.14 -2.94 -36.15
C VAL A 410 -0.21 -4.15 -36.01
N ALA A 411 -0.23 -5.08 -36.98
CA ALA A 411 0.62 -6.27 -36.99
C ALA A 411 2.12 -5.91 -36.84
N ARG A 412 2.59 -4.89 -37.54
CA ARG A 412 3.98 -4.43 -37.48
C ARG A 412 4.38 -3.90 -36.09
N ARG A 413 3.46 -3.30 -35.37
CA ARG A 413 3.71 -2.82 -33.99
C ARG A 413 3.68 -3.93 -32.95
N THR A 414 3.08 -5.07 -33.29
CA THR A 414 2.90 -6.21 -32.36
C THR A 414 3.93 -7.32 -32.57
N VAL A 415 4.60 -7.38 -33.72
CA VAL A 415 5.75 -8.25 -34.00
C VAL A 415 7.04 -7.61 -33.53
#